data_966a36abe656337958fa56945d60392d
#
_entry.id   966a36abe656337958fa56945d60392d
#
_cell.length_a   1.000
_cell.length_b   1.000
_cell.length_c   1.000
_cell.angle_alpha   90.00
_cell.angle_beta   90.00
_cell.angle_gamma   90.00
#
_symmetry.space_group_name_H-M   'P 1'
#
loop_
_entity.id
_entity.type
_entity.pdbx_description
1 polymer ?
#
loop_
_entity_poly.entity_id
_entity_poly.type
_entity_poly.pdbx_seq_one_letter_code
_entity_poly.pdbx_strand_id
1 'polypeptide(L)'
;MIEFTCKPFADLTVYELYDIMALRQEIFVIEQNCPYLDADGKDLKGWHLMGRQISDENTEGVLVAYTRLLPKGVSYDDYASIGRVVSSSSVRGSGAGKILMQQSIEMMEKLFPNEPVKIGAQTYLLKFYESLGFESTGEEYLEDDIPHTSMILKK
;
A
#
# COMPACT_ATOMS: atom_id res chain seq x y z
N MET A 1 -1.35 19.60 1.41
CA MET A 1 -1.91 18.88 0.24
C MET A 1 -1.01 17.71 -0.13
N ILE A 2 -1.61 16.55 -0.37
CA ILE A 2 -0.86 15.36 -0.77
C ILE A 2 -1.08 15.13 -2.26
N GLU A 3 0.00 15.06 -3.02
CA GLU A 3 -0.04 14.73 -4.44
C GLU A 3 0.38 13.27 -4.66
N PHE A 4 -0.35 12.57 -5.53
CA PHE A 4 -0.12 11.16 -5.79
C PHE A 4 0.48 10.95 -7.19
N THR A 5 1.47 10.07 -7.24
CA THR A 5 2.13 9.64 -8.48
C THR A 5 2.30 8.13 -8.43
N CYS A 6 2.05 7.46 -9.56
CA CYS A 6 2.19 6.02 -9.65
C CYS A 6 3.15 5.66 -10.78
N LYS A 7 4.15 4.83 -10.49
CA LYS A 7 5.16 4.41 -11.46
C LYS A 7 5.44 2.91 -11.34
N PRO A 8 5.70 2.23 -12.48
CA PRO A 8 6.26 0.88 -12.41
C PRO A 8 7.69 0.94 -11.87
N PHE A 9 8.19 -0.15 -11.33
CA PHE A 9 9.50 -0.18 -10.67
C PHE A 9 10.62 0.40 -11.55
N ALA A 10 10.65 0.04 -12.82
CA ALA A 10 11.73 0.48 -13.73
C ALA A 10 11.75 2.00 -13.95
N ASP A 11 10.65 2.70 -13.72
CA ASP A 11 10.55 4.14 -13.90
C ASP A 11 10.83 4.94 -12.62
N LEU A 12 11.00 4.26 -11.49
CA LEU A 12 11.35 4.93 -10.25
C LEU A 12 12.76 5.50 -10.33
N THR A 13 12.93 6.73 -9.86
CA THR A 13 14.28 7.26 -9.67
C THR A 13 14.91 6.59 -8.44
N VAL A 14 16.22 6.66 -8.35
CA VAL A 14 16.91 6.13 -7.17
C VAL A 14 16.50 6.87 -5.89
N TYR A 15 16.14 8.14 -6.00
CA TYR A 15 15.64 8.94 -4.87
C TYR A 15 14.25 8.49 -4.43
N GLU A 16 13.37 8.24 -5.38
CA GLU A 16 12.03 7.72 -5.09
C GLU A 16 12.12 6.36 -4.42
N LEU A 17 12.94 5.47 -4.96
CA LEU A 17 13.14 4.15 -4.37
C LEU A 17 13.69 4.24 -2.95
N TYR A 18 14.66 5.11 -2.73
CA TYR A 18 15.24 5.31 -1.39
C TYR A 18 14.17 5.79 -0.40
N ASP A 19 13.37 6.78 -0.78
CA ASP A 19 12.29 7.31 0.05
C ASP A 19 11.24 6.25 0.39
N ILE A 20 10.86 5.43 -0.59
CA ILE A 20 9.91 4.32 -0.39
C ILE A 20 10.46 3.32 0.63
N MET A 21 11.71 2.89 0.45
CA MET A 21 12.32 1.91 1.36
C MET A 21 12.47 2.48 2.77
N ALA A 22 12.84 3.76 2.89
CA ALA A 22 12.97 4.41 4.19
C ALA A 22 11.63 4.48 4.94
N LEU A 23 10.57 4.89 4.26
CA LEU A 23 9.23 4.96 4.87
C LEU A 23 8.73 3.58 5.30
N ARG A 24 8.90 2.56 4.45
CA ARG A 24 8.48 1.19 4.75
C ARG A 24 9.21 0.64 5.96
N GLN A 25 10.52 0.84 6.05
CA GLN A 25 11.31 0.38 7.19
C GLN A 25 10.91 1.09 8.47
N GLU A 26 10.71 2.40 8.40
CA GLU A 26 10.31 3.19 9.57
C GLU A 26 9.04 2.66 10.22
N ILE A 27 8.04 2.31 9.41
CA ILE A 27 6.74 1.90 9.92
C ILE A 27 6.66 0.37 10.14
N PHE A 28 7.02 -0.43 9.15
CA PHE A 28 6.84 -1.88 9.23
C PHE A 28 7.87 -2.58 10.11
N VAL A 29 9.09 -2.09 10.10
CA VAL A 29 10.17 -2.73 10.86
C VAL A 29 10.37 -2.05 12.22
N ILE A 30 10.57 -0.75 12.23
CA ILE A 30 10.89 -0.02 13.47
C ILE A 30 9.65 0.19 14.34
N GLU A 31 8.62 0.85 13.82
CA GLU A 31 7.43 1.19 14.60
C GLU A 31 6.65 -0.04 15.04
N GLN A 32 6.49 -1.03 14.17
CA GLN A 32 5.80 -2.28 14.51
C GLN A 32 6.69 -3.27 15.27
N ASN A 33 7.95 -2.92 15.47
CA ASN A 33 8.92 -3.75 16.17
C ASN A 33 8.95 -5.18 15.60
N CYS A 34 9.02 -5.27 14.26
CA CYS A 34 8.93 -6.54 13.55
C CYS A 34 10.15 -6.69 12.62
N PRO A 35 11.24 -7.32 13.10
CA PRO A 35 12.45 -7.48 12.31
C PRO A 35 12.27 -8.55 11.24
N TYR A 36 12.02 -8.13 10.00
CA TYR A 36 11.93 -9.02 8.85
C TYR A 36 12.49 -8.31 7.61
N LEU A 37 12.74 -9.09 6.55
CA LEU A 37 13.21 -8.53 5.30
C LEU A 37 12.01 -7.99 4.50
N ASP A 38 11.81 -6.68 4.54
CA ASP A 38 10.69 -6.04 3.87
C ASP A 38 10.80 -6.10 2.33
N ALA A 39 12.00 -6.06 1.79
CA ALA A 39 12.23 -6.21 0.36
C ALA A 39 12.07 -7.68 -0.02
N ASP A 40 10.94 -8.03 -0.63
CA ASP A 40 10.53 -9.42 -0.89
C ASP A 40 10.64 -9.85 -2.36
N GLY A 41 11.24 -9.00 -3.21
CA GLY A 41 11.37 -9.25 -4.65
C GLY A 41 10.14 -8.88 -5.46
N LYS A 42 8.98 -8.76 -4.85
CA LYS A 42 7.74 -8.39 -5.56
C LYS A 42 7.73 -6.94 -6.01
N ASP A 43 8.55 -6.10 -5.37
CA ASP A 43 8.68 -4.69 -5.74
C ASP A 43 9.08 -4.53 -7.21
N LEU A 44 9.90 -5.45 -7.72
CA LEU A 44 10.39 -5.41 -9.10
C LEU A 44 9.28 -5.60 -10.14
N LYS A 45 8.18 -6.21 -9.73
CA LYS A 45 7.06 -6.58 -10.61
C LYS A 45 5.83 -5.69 -10.44
N GLY A 46 5.94 -4.70 -9.55
CA GLY A 46 4.79 -3.90 -9.16
C GLY A 46 4.84 -2.46 -9.63
N TRP A 47 3.72 -1.79 -9.39
CA TRP A 47 3.61 -0.34 -9.46
C TRP A 47 3.66 0.23 -8.07
N HIS A 48 4.18 1.46 -7.97
CA HIS A 48 4.42 2.11 -6.69
C HIS A 48 3.65 3.42 -6.66
N LEU A 49 2.64 3.48 -5.80
CA LEU A 49 1.83 4.69 -5.61
C LEU A 49 2.44 5.50 -4.47
N MET A 50 2.84 6.71 -4.77
CA MET A 50 3.53 7.60 -3.85
C MET A 50 2.66 8.82 -3.56
N GLY A 51 2.42 9.11 -2.28
CA GLY A 51 1.75 10.34 -1.85
C GLY A 51 2.77 11.26 -1.18
N ARG A 52 2.94 12.45 -1.73
CA ARG A 52 3.89 13.44 -1.22
C ARG A 52 3.16 14.65 -0.64
N GLN A 53 3.57 15.04 0.56
CA GLN A 53 3.10 16.25 1.20
C GLN A 53 3.85 17.43 0.60
N ILE A 54 3.13 18.26 -0.15
CA ILE A 54 3.69 19.43 -0.83
C ILE A 54 3.50 20.66 0.05
N SER A 55 4.49 21.54 0.11
CA SER A 55 4.42 22.80 0.79
C SER A 55 5.16 23.88 0.01
N ASP A 56 4.94 25.16 0.37
CA ASP A 56 5.67 26.25 -0.27
C ASP A 56 7.18 26.17 -0.03
N GLU A 57 7.58 25.60 1.12
CA GLU A 57 9.00 25.42 1.48
C GLU A 57 9.61 24.20 0.80
N ASN A 58 8.80 23.21 0.43
CA ASN A 58 9.26 22.00 -0.23
C ASN A 58 8.27 21.63 -1.33
N THR A 59 8.53 22.14 -2.54
CA THR A 59 7.68 21.92 -3.70
C THR A 59 7.80 20.51 -4.28
N GLU A 60 8.90 19.81 -4.00
CA GLU A 60 9.05 18.40 -4.41
C GLU A 60 8.28 17.48 -3.47
N GLY A 61 8.08 17.92 -2.24
CA GLY A 61 7.30 17.19 -1.27
C GLY A 61 8.08 16.11 -0.50
N VAL A 62 7.47 15.69 0.61
CA VAL A 62 7.99 14.60 1.44
C VAL A 62 7.08 13.41 1.26
N LEU A 63 7.64 12.23 1.04
CA LEU A 63 6.85 11.00 0.93
C LEU A 63 6.22 10.68 2.28
N VAL A 64 4.88 10.69 2.32
CA VAL A 64 4.12 10.45 3.56
C VAL A 64 3.12 9.31 3.43
N ALA A 65 2.87 8.82 2.22
CA ALA A 65 1.91 7.74 1.99
C ALA A 65 2.38 6.89 0.81
N TYR A 66 2.13 5.60 0.90
CA TYR A 66 2.61 4.67 -0.13
C TYR A 66 1.77 3.40 -0.15
N THR A 67 1.54 2.86 -1.35
CA THR A 67 1.06 1.48 -1.53
C THR A 67 1.79 0.83 -2.69
N ARG A 68 1.87 -0.49 -2.63
CA ARG A 68 2.39 -1.33 -3.72
C ARG A 68 1.22 -2.00 -4.43
N LEU A 69 1.15 -1.83 -5.75
CA LEU A 69 0.09 -2.37 -6.58
C LEU A 69 0.68 -3.49 -7.46
N LEU A 70 0.16 -4.69 -7.28
CA LEU A 70 0.69 -5.87 -7.96
C LEU A 70 -0.32 -6.46 -8.95
N PRO A 71 0.15 -6.87 -10.13
CA PRO A 71 -0.70 -7.56 -11.09
C PRO A 71 -1.06 -8.95 -10.58
N LYS A 72 -2.10 -9.53 -11.18
CA LYS A 72 -2.50 -10.90 -10.96
C LYS A 72 -1.32 -11.85 -11.19
N GLY A 73 -1.17 -12.83 -10.31
CA GLY A 73 -0.14 -13.84 -10.40
C GLY A 73 1.13 -13.56 -9.62
N VAL A 74 1.29 -12.38 -9.02
CA VAL A 74 2.48 -12.07 -8.22
C VAL A 74 2.31 -12.51 -6.76
N SER A 75 1.29 -12.02 -6.07
CA SER A 75 0.97 -12.46 -4.71
C SER A 75 -0.10 -13.54 -4.67
N TYR A 76 -1.06 -13.46 -5.58
CA TYR A 76 -2.18 -14.40 -5.67
C TYR A 76 -2.38 -14.79 -7.12
N ASP A 77 -2.65 -16.08 -7.36
CA ASP A 77 -2.79 -16.60 -8.74
C ASP A 77 -3.97 -15.98 -9.49
N ASP A 78 -5.07 -15.69 -8.78
CA ASP A 78 -6.33 -15.26 -9.41
C ASP A 78 -6.68 -13.80 -9.14
N TYR A 79 -5.83 -13.06 -8.44
CA TYR A 79 -6.14 -11.70 -8.00
C TYR A 79 -4.97 -10.74 -8.20
N ALA A 80 -5.30 -9.50 -8.58
CA ALA A 80 -4.39 -8.38 -8.39
C ALA A 80 -4.39 -8.02 -6.90
N SER A 81 -3.45 -7.21 -6.45
CA SER A 81 -3.29 -6.98 -5.02
C SER A 81 -2.78 -5.57 -4.72
N ILE A 82 -3.20 -5.05 -3.56
CA ILE A 82 -2.66 -3.84 -2.96
C ILE A 82 -1.98 -4.27 -1.67
N GLY A 83 -0.74 -3.90 -1.50
CA GLY A 83 0.02 -4.23 -0.29
C GLY A 83 0.96 -3.13 0.14
N ARG A 84 1.68 -3.39 1.22
CA ARG A 84 2.60 -2.43 1.83
C ARG A 84 1.95 -1.06 2.03
N VAL A 85 0.68 -1.07 2.47
CA VAL A 85 -0.09 0.15 2.76
C VAL A 85 0.53 0.84 3.96
N VAL A 86 1.00 2.06 3.77
CA VAL A 86 1.69 2.78 4.84
C VAL A 86 1.45 4.28 4.73
N SER A 87 1.26 4.91 5.88
CA SER A 87 1.26 6.37 6.00
C SER A 87 2.20 6.78 7.13
N SER A 88 2.91 7.88 6.93
CA SER A 88 3.80 8.44 7.94
C SER A 88 3.01 8.87 9.18
N SER A 89 3.65 8.77 10.35
CA SER A 89 3.05 9.26 11.59
C SER A 89 2.67 10.74 11.52
N SER A 90 3.36 11.52 10.68
CA SER A 90 3.10 12.95 10.51
C SER A 90 1.71 13.26 9.93
N VAL A 91 1.09 12.31 9.23
CA VAL A 91 -0.23 12.52 8.59
C VAL A 91 -1.32 11.63 9.18
N ARG A 92 -1.04 10.87 10.24
CA ARG A 92 -2.05 10.04 10.89
C ARG A 92 -3.12 10.90 11.55
N GLY A 93 -4.36 10.42 11.49
CA GLY A 93 -5.50 11.17 12.04
C GLY A 93 -6.03 12.25 11.12
N SER A 94 -5.40 12.45 9.95
CA SER A 94 -5.81 13.47 8.97
C SER A 94 -6.73 12.93 7.87
N GLY A 95 -7.01 11.63 7.87
CA GLY A 95 -7.75 10.98 6.79
C GLY A 95 -6.87 10.55 5.62
N ALA A 96 -5.55 10.68 5.74
CA ALA A 96 -4.62 10.34 4.68
C ALA A 96 -4.69 8.87 4.28
N GLY A 97 -4.91 7.96 5.22
CA GLY A 97 -5.02 6.54 4.93
C GLY A 97 -6.21 6.21 4.05
N LYS A 98 -7.34 6.87 4.27
CA LYS A 98 -8.54 6.69 3.44
C LYS A 98 -8.30 7.22 2.03
N ILE A 99 -7.71 8.39 1.91
CA ILE A 99 -7.38 8.99 0.61
C ILE A 99 -6.39 8.08 -0.15
N LEU A 100 -5.37 7.59 0.54
CA LEU A 100 -4.39 6.68 -0.03
C LEU A 100 -5.05 5.44 -0.61
N MET A 101 -5.95 4.80 0.14
CA MET A 101 -6.65 3.61 -0.34
C MET A 101 -7.61 3.92 -1.48
N GLN A 102 -8.31 5.04 -1.45
CA GLN A 102 -9.17 5.46 -2.56
C GLN A 102 -8.35 5.65 -3.83
N GLN A 103 -7.21 6.33 -3.74
CA GLN A 103 -6.30 6.50 -4.86
C GLN A 103 -5.75 5.17 -5.38
N SER A 104 -5.44 4.26 -4.45
CA SER A 104 -4.96 2.92 -4.81
C SER A 104 -6.00 2.12 -5.59
N ILE A 105 -7.25 2.14 -5.13
CA ILE A 105 -8.36 1.44 -5.79
C ILE A 105 -8.60 2.01 -7.19
N GLU A 106 -8.62 3.34 -7.33
CA GLU A 106 -8.77 3.98 -8.64
C GLU A 106 -7.63 3.60 -9.59
N MET A 107 -6.39 3.57 -9.08
CA MET A 107 -5.25 3.20 -9.90
C MET A 107 -5.29 1.73 -10.31
N MET A 108 -5.74 0.84 -9.42
CA MET A 108 -5.93 -0.58 -9.75
C MET A 108 -6.92 -0.76 -10.89
N GLU A 109 -7.99 0.05 -10.92
CA GLU A 109 -8.96 0.00 -12.01
C GLU A 109 -8.35 0.44 -13.35
N LYS A 110 -7.46 1.41 -13.32
CA LYS A 110 -6.76 1.87 -14.52
C LYS A 110 -5.72 0.89 -15.02
N LEU A 111 -4.95 0.28 -14.09
CA LEU A 111 -3.86 -0.64 -14.43
C LEU A 111 -4.38 -2.04 -14.77
N PHE A 112 -5.37 -2.52 -14.03
CA PHE A 112 -5.87 -3.89 -14.13
C PHE A 112 -7.40 -3.89 -14.18
N PRO A 113 -8.01 -3.36 -15.26
CA PRO A 113 -9.47 -3.25 -15.34
C PRO A 113 -10.12 -4.63 -15.25
N ASN A 114 -11.25 -4.69 -14.53
CA ASN A 114 -12.06 -5.89 -14.33
C ASN A 114 -11.39 -7.02 -13.55
N GLU A 115 -10.23 -6.79 -12.95
CA GLU A 115 -9.61 -7.78 -12.07
C GLU A 115 -9.98 -7.52 -10.62
N PRO A 116 -10.50 -8.53 -9.90
CA PRO A 116 -10.75 -8.38 -8.47
C PRO A 116 -9.43 -8.22 -7.73
N VAL A 117 -9.49 -7.50 -6.62
CA VAL A 117 -8.32 -7.18 -5.80
C VAL A 117 -8.38 -7.93 -4.48
N LYS A 118 -7.31 -8.65 -4.14
CA LYS A 118 -7.20 -9.33 -2.84
C LYS A 118 -6.13 -8.65 -2.00
N ILE A 119 -6.42 -8.51 -0.71
CA ILE A 119 -5.48 -7.97 0.26
C ILE A 119 -5.39 -8.87 1.48
N GLY A 120 -4.25 -8.80 2.17
CA GLY A 120 -4.09 -9.33 3.51
C GLY A 120 -4.14 -8.17 4.50
N ALA A 121 -5.31 -7.92 5.06
CA ALA A 121 -5.52 -6.80 5.98
C ALA A 121 -5.17 -7.20 7.40
N GLN A 122 -4.47 -6.33 8.13
CA GLN A 122 -4.33 -6.54 9.57
C GLN A 122 -5.74 -6.55 10.18
N THR A 123 -6.05 -7.56 10.98
CA THR A 123 -7.42 -7.82 11.43
C THR A 123 -8.06 -6.64 12.16
N TYR A 124 -7.27 -5.87 12.91
CA TYR A 124 -7.82 -4.71 13.61
C TYR A 124 -8.29 -3.59 12.67
N LEU A 125 -7.93 -3.63 11.39
CA LEU A 125 -8.35 -2.66 10.37
C LEU A 125 -9.52 -3.16 9.51
N LEU A 126 -10.15 -4.27 9.89
CA LEU A 126 -11.21 -4.90 9.10
C LEU A 126 -12.32 -3.90 8.73
N LYS A 127 -12.82 -3.15 9.71
CA LYS A 127 -13.90 -2.17 9.48
C LYS A 127 -13.48 -1.06 8.53
N PHE A 128 -12.24 -0.63 8.61
CA PHE A 128 -11.70 0.37 7.70
C PHE A 128 -11.77 -0.11 6.25
N TYR A 129 -11.30 -1.32 5.99
CA TYR A 129 -11.34 -1.87 4.63
C TYR A 129 -12.74 -2.21 4.18
N GLU A 130 -13.62 -2.65 5.08
CA GLU A 130 -15.02 -2.85 4.74
C GLU A 130 -15.70 -1.56 4.28
N SER A 131 -15.35 -0.43 4.89
CA SER A 131 -15.89 0.88 4.50
C SER A 131 -15.49 1.28 3.08
N LEU A 132 -14.44 0.67 2.53
CA LEU A 132 -13.96 0.90 1.16
C LEU A 132 -14.51 -0.10 0.15
N GLY A 133 -15.33 -1.04 0.60
CA GLY A 133 -15.95 -2.04 -0.26
C GLY A 133 -15.31 -3.43 -0.24
N PHE A 134 -14.27 -3.63 0.56
CA PHE A 134 -13.67 -4.95 0.70
C PHE A 134 -14.53 -5.86 1.57
N GLU A 135 -14.56 -7.14 1.22
CA GLU A 135 -15.28 -8.16 1.97
C GLU A 135 -14.30 -9.22 2.48
N SER A 136 -14.47 -9.62 3.75
CA SER A 136 -13.68 -10.70 4.33
C SER A 136 -14.01 -12.03 3.64
N THR A 137 -12.97 -12.84 3.38
CA THR A 137 -13.15 -14.21 2.86
C THR A 137 -13.41 -15.21 3.98
N GLY A 138 -13.22 -14.80 5.24
CA GLY A 138 -13.27 -15.70 6.38
C GLY A 138 -11.93 -16.35 6.71
N GLU A 139 -10.92 -16.18 5.86
CA GLU A 139 -9.59 -16.71 6.10
C GLU A 139 -8.79 -15.78 7.00
N GLU A 140 -8.36 -16.30 8.13
CA GLU A 140 -7.52 -15.57 9.09
C GLU A 140 -6.18 -16.30 9.24
N TYR A 141 -5.10 -15.54 9.41
CA TYR A 141 -3.75 -16.08 9.55
C TYR A 141 -2.86 -15.11 10.30
N LEU A 142 -1.69 -15.61 10.72
CA LEU A 142 -0.66 -14.77 11.32
C LEU A 142 0.41 -14.49 10.29
N GLU A 143 0.80 -13.23 10.17
CA GLU A 143 1.95 -12.82 9.37
C GLU A 143 2.83 -11.97 10.27
N ASP A 144 4.07 -12.42 10.49
CA ASP A 144 5.00 -11.79 11.43
C ASP A 144 4.37 -11.59 12.82
N ASP A 145 3.62 -12.62 13.29
CA ASP A 145 2.89 -12.64 14.55
C ASP A 145 1.77 -11.62 14.68
N ILE A 146 1.38 -10.97 13.58
CA ILE A 146 0.26 -10.03 13.54
C ILE A 146 -0.94 -10.72 12.89
N PRO A 147 -2.13 -10.70 13.54
CA PRO A 147 -3.34 -11.29 12.94
C PRO A 147 -3.75 -10.55 11.66
N HIS A 148 -3.97 -11.31 10.60
CA HIS A 148 -4.42 -10.82 9.30
C HIS A 148 -5.69 -11.52 8.85
N THR A 149 -6.48 -10.85 8.05
CA THR A 149 -7.69 -11.37 7.44
C THR A 149 -7.63 -11.13 5.93
N SER A 150 -7.86 -12.17 5.15
CA SER A 150 -7.95 -12.02 3.69
C SER A 150 -9.24 -11.29 3.31
N MET A 151 -9.14 -10.30 2.43
CA MET A 151 -10.28 -9.52 1.96
C MET A 151 -10.23 -9.35 0.45
N ILE A 152 -11.40 -9.25 -0.17
CA ILE A 152 -11.53 -9.12 -1.62
C ILE A 152 -12.42 -7.93 -1.96
N LEU A 153 -11.99 -7.14 -2.94
CA LEU A 153 -12.79 -6.13 -3.59
C LEU A 153 -13.20 -6.69 -4.95
N LYS A 154 -14.47 -6.99 -5.12
CA LYS A 154 -15.02 -7.53 -6.36
C LYS A 154 -15.29 -6.41 -7.37
N LYS A 155 -15.20 -6.74 -8.62
CA LYS A 155 -15.51 -5.82 -9.72
C LYS A 155 -16.57 -6.38 -10.63
#